data_db77b12129afee77661d5d802bcf0df8
#
_entry.id   db77b12129afee77661d5d802bcf0df8
#
_cell.length_a   1.000
_cell.length_b   1.000
_cell.length_c   1.000
_cell.angle_alpha   90.00
_cell.angle_beta   90.00
_cell.angle_gamma   90.00
#
_symmetry.space_group_name_H-M   'P 1'
#
loop_
_entity.id
_entity.type
_entity.pdbx_description
1 polymer ?
#
loop_
_entity_poly.entity_id
_entity_poly.type
_entity_poly.pdbx_seq_one_letter_code
_entity_poly.pdbx_strand_id
1 'polypeptide(L)'
;MSQTQRDEYVRKLIEGELDYLFTVDMFNEGVDIPAVNQIVMLRSTESSIIFTQQLGRGLRKFPHKESVVVIDFIGNYNNNYLIPVALYGNTGDRDRARKNLQRKSIGLSSISFDPIAKERILKSLDTADWSDMKKLSEQYRQVRYELGRIPMLTDIYNYDPSLPYTIASKRSNYLDFVRSREKSLGKGKHHEATFEDQLEPVTDVEDAILKMAAELLLPGLRPHELVILAQLCHFVSERLDDDVPQHWSAGSPIGRSELLDAIRTEFPQSDGSDTQFDSAISVLDYSYFTGPNCNRFGNQPLVEAVNSTGTENGTAYRLNSRFADMLATNRTFRIFFADTLRTGMANCRDIFREAAARQQVFDHMFLYERKYSMADVMRLCGWKKENTPQNVGGYLLDKETNTMPIFVKYAASQYEDEFLSTQEMKYFSKNGRTPQSPEFRWALNGIGPNWGQTHFVPLFVMRKAEEAEGKYYYVGHVAAFDNPQLTTKPDASGQGSVKVTLSILRLARPIDPELYRHLVS
;
A
#
# COMPACT_ATOMS: atom_id res chain seq x y z
N MET A 1 -30.32 -27.50 -18.38
CA MET A 1 -29.55 -28.27 -19.37
C MET A 1 -28.76 -29.34 -18.63
N SER A 2 -28.80 -30.60 -19.07
CA SER A 2 -28.04 -31.66 -18.40
C SER A 2 -26.55 -31.58 -18.73
N GLN A 3 -25.70 -32.20 -17.91
CA GLN A 3 -24.25 -32.22 -18.14
C GLN A 3 -23.92 -32.89 -19.48
N THR A 4 -24.63 -33.96 -19.82
CA THR A 4 -24.48 -34.68 -21.09
C THR A 4 -24.77 -33.81 -22.31
N GLN A 5 -25.81 -33.00 -22.27
CA GLN A 5 -26.14 -32.05 -23.35
C GLN A 5 -25.07 -30.97 -23.51
N ARG A 6 -24.51 -30.51 -22.41
CA ARG A 6 -23.44 -29.54 -22.41
C ARG A 6 -22.19 -30.08 -23.09
N ASP A 7 -21.79 -31.29 -22.72
CA ASP A 7 -20.60 -31.95 -23.27
C ASP A 7 -20.79 -32.25 -24.78
N GLU A 8 -22.01 -32.53 -25.23
CA GLU A 8 -22.33 -32.68 -26.65
C GLU A 8 -22.14 -31.35 -27.42
N TYR A 9 -22.59 -30.20 -26.90
CA TYR A 9 -22.39 -28.92 -27.58
C TYR A 9 -20.91 -28.52 -27.61
N VAL A 10 -20.17 -28.80 -26.56
CA VAL A 10 -18.71 -28.57 -26.51
C VAL A 10 -18.02 -29.44 -27.58
N ARG A 11 -18.38 -30.72 -27.70
CA ARG A 11 -17.84 -31.62 -28.74
C ARG A 11 -18.13 -31.07 -30.13
N LYS A 12 -19.38 -30.69 -30.44
CA LYS A 12 -19.77 -30.11 -31.72
C LYS A 12 -19.00 -28.83 -32.07
N LEU A 13 -18.70 -27.99 -31.09
CA LEU A 13 -17.86 -26.79 -31.29
C LEU A 13 -16.40 -27.17 -31.60
N ILE A 14 -15.85 -28.18 -30.93
CA ILE A 14 -14.47 -28.65 -31.16
C ILE A 14 -14.34 -29.32 -32.53
N GLU A 15 -15.35 -30.08 -32.96
CA GLU A 15 -15.38 -30.77 -34.23
C GLU A 15 -15.75 -29.86 -35.44
N GLY A 16 -16.08 -28.58 -35.15
CA GLY A 16 -16.42 -27.62 -36.20
C GLY A 16 -17.83 -27.76 -36.76
N GLU A 17 -18.71 -28.51 -36.09
CA GLU A 17 -20.13 -28.58 -36.41
C GLU A 17 -20.90 -27.34 -35.99
N LEU A 18 -20.32 -26.56 -35.03
CA LEU A 18 -20.81 -25.26 -34.56
C LEU A 18 -19.70 -24.21 -34.69
N ASP A 19 -20.04 -23.07 -35.26
CA ASP A 19 -19.15 -21.92 -35.34
C ASP A 19 -19.14 -21.10 -34.04
N TYR A 20 -20.26 -21.04 -33.31
CA TYR A 20 -20.45 -20.23 -32.11
C TYR A 20 -21.24 -20.98 -31.05
N LEU A 21 -20.90 -20.69 -29.77
CA LEU A 21 -21.65 -21.17 -28.62
C LEU A 21 -22.01 -19.99 -27.70
N PHE A 22 -23.30 -19.71 -27.56
CA PHE A 22 -23.80 -18.70 -26.65
C PHE A 22 -24.09 -19.33 -25.29
N THR A 23 -23.57 -18.69 -24.22
CA THR A 23 -23.70 -19.23 -22.88
C THR A 23 -24.07 -18.13 -21.86
N VAL A 24 -24.85 -18.49 -20.85
CA VAL A 24 -25.17 -17.63 -19.70
C VAL A 24 -24.83 -18.40 -18.44
N ASP A 25 -23.84 -17.93 -17.68
CA ASP A 25 -23.35 -18.47 -16.39
C ASP A 25 -22.95 -19.97 -16.38
N MET A 26 -23.20 -20.69 -17.46
CA MET A 26 -23.04 -22.14 -17.55
C MET A 26 -21.57 -22.59 -17.68
N PHE A 27 -20.68 -21.67 -18.07
CA PHE A 27 -19.25 -21.91 -18.23
C PHE A 27 -18.41 -21.18 -17.16
N ASN A 28 -19.04 -20.65 -16.12
CA ASN A 28 -18.32 -20.04 -14.98
C ASN A 28 -17.63 -21.10 -14.12
N GLU A 29 -18.13 -22.35 -14.11
CA GLU A 29 -17.53 -23.47 -13.38
C GLU A 29 -17.53 -24.76 -14.21
N GLY A 30 -16.42 -25.51 -14.15
CA GLY A 30 -16.33 -26.91 -14.57
C GLY A 30 -16.24 -27.22 -16.06
N VAL A 31 -16.28 -26.27 -17.01
CA VAL A 31 -16.11 -26.55 -18.44
C VAL A 31 -14.81 -25.96 -18.98
N ASP A 32 -14.04 -26.79 -19.62
CA ASP A 32 -12.78 -26.45 -20.26
C ASP A 32 -12.90 -26.66 -21.77
N ILE A 33 -12.71 -25.58 -22.55
CA ILE A 33 -12.73 -25.65 -24.01
C ILE A 33 -11.42 -25.04 -24.56
N PRO A 34 -10.31 -25.77 -24.52
CA PRO A 34 -9.02 -25.24 -24.95
C PRO A 34 -8.98 -24.83 -26.42
N ALA A 35 -9.86 -25.43 -27.28
CA ALA A 35 -9.93 -25.14 -28.70
C ALA A 35 -10.45 -23.74 -29.07
N VAL A 36 -11.09 -23.02 -28.11
CA VAL A 36 -11.66 -21.69 -28.36
C VAL A 36 -10.55 -20.69 -28.70
N ASN A 37 -10.66 -20.03 -29.85
CA ASN A 37 -9.74 -18.99 -30.32
C ASN A 37 -10.32 -17.55 -30.24
N GLN A 38 -11.61 -17.42 -29.96
CA GLN A 38 -12.28 -16.14 -29.79
C GLN A 38 -13.29 -16.22 -28.66
N ILE A 39 -13.28 -15.17 -27.79
CA ILE A 39 -14.23 -15.00 -26.69
C ILE A 39 -14.87 -13.63 -26.84
N VAL A 40 -16.20 -13.57 -26.84
CA VAL A 40 -16.97 -12.32 -26.88
C VAL A 40 -17.77 -12.20 -25.59
N MET A 41 -17.47 -11.19 -24.78
CA MET A 41 -18.14 -10.93 -23.52
C MET A 41 -19.23 -9.90 -23.75
N LEU A 42 -20.48 -10.34 -23.73
CA LEU A 42 -21.67 -9.51 -23.97
C LEU A 42 -22.36 -9.07 -22.66
N ARG A 43 -21.97 -9.67 -21.53
CA ARG A 43 -22.56 -9.42 -20.22
C ARG A 43 -21.53 -8.82 -19.27
N SER A 44 -21.97 -7.86 -18.43
CA SER A 44 -21.13 -7.30 -17.37
C SER A 44 -20.65 -8.39 -16.42
N THR A 45 -19.36 -8.34 -16.11
CA THR A 45 -18.76 -9.14 -15.05
C THR A 45 -18.58 -8.23 -13.84
N GLU A 46 -19.24 -8.55 -12.74
CA GLU A 46 -19.18 -7.74 -11.50
C GLU A 46 -17.96 -8.09 -10.63
N SER A 47 -17.15 -9.07 -11.05
CA SER A 47 -15.97 -9.54 -10.33
C SER A 47 -14.78 -9.67 -11.27
N SER A 48 -13.64 -9.09 -10.89
CA SER A 48 -12.36 -9.23 -11.58
C SER A 48 -11.91 -10.68 -11.68
N ILE A 49 -12.30 -11.51 -10.72
CA ILE A 49 -11.95 -12.92 -10.63
C ILE A 49 -12.74 -13.74 -11.61
N ILE A 50 -14.06 -13.55 -11.68
CA ILE A 50 -14.90 -14.24 -12.68
C ILE A 50 -14.39 -13.89 -14.08
N PHE A 51 -14.02 -12.63 -14.32
CA PHE A 51 -13.41 -12.20 -15.57
C PHE A 51 -12.10 -12.95 -15.86
N THR A 52 -11.20 -13.01 -14.89
CA THR A 52 -9.91 -13.71 -15.04
C THR A 52 -10.11 -15.21 -15.23
N GLN A 53 -11.07 -15.83 -14.54
CA GLN A 53 -11.41 -17.25 -14.70
C GLN A 53 -11.98 -17.54 -16.10
N GLN A 54 -12.85 -16.68 -16.61
CA GLN A 54 -13.41 -16.80 -17.97
C GLN A 54 -12.30 -16.67 -19.02
N LEU A 55 -11.39 -15.71 -18.87
CA LEU A 55 -10.21 -15.57 -19.73
C LEU A 55 -9.30 -16.80 -19.66
N GLY A 56 -8.97 -17.26 -18.46
CA GLY A 56 -8.03 -18.36 -18.22
C GLY A 56 -8.43 -19.66 -18.93
N ARG A 57 -9.72 -19.90 -19.07
CA ARG A 57 -10.25 -21.09 -19.79
C ARG A 57 -9.95 -21.04 -21.29
N GLY A 58 -10.07 -19.85 -21.90
CA GLY A 58 -9.72 -19.67 -23.31
C GLY A 58 -8.22 -19.55 -23.56
N LEU A 59 -7.40 -19.23 -22.56
CA LEU A 59 -5.95 -19.06 -22.71
C LEU A 59 -5.17 -20.39 -22.65
N ARG A 60 -5.83 -21.52 -22.46
CA ARG A 60 -5.16 -22.84 -22.44
C ARG A 60 -4.60 -23.20 -23.81
N LYS A 61 -3.45 -23.87 -23.78
CA LYS A 61 -2.78 -24.36 -24.99
C LYS A 61 -3.59 -25.46 -25.66
N PHE A 62 -3.71 -25.38 -26.99
CA PHE A 62 -4.33 -26.39 -27.81
C PHE A 62 -3.54 -26.53 -29.11
N PRO A 63 -3.46 -27.74 -29.74
CA PRO A 63 -2.75 -27.93 -31.03
C PRO A 63 -3.25 -26.94 -32.09
N HIS A 64 -2.31 -26.31 -32.80
CA HIS A 64 -2.58 -25.30 -33.85
C HIS A 64 -3.23 -23.98 -33.38
N LYS A 65 -3.32 -23.74 -32.09
CA LYS A 65 -3.83 -22.49 -31.53
C LYS A 65 -2.68 -21.58 -31.14
N GLU A 66 -2.48 -20.48 -31.86
CA GLU A 66 -1.41 -19.52 -31.64
C GLU A 66 -1.82 -18.41 -30.67
N SER A 67 -3.09 -17.98 -30.70
CA SER A 67 -3.61 -16.88 -29.92
C SER A 67 -5.10 -17.03 -29.61
N VAL A 68 -5.58 -16.20 -28.69
CA VAL A 68 -7.00 -15.99 -28.38
C VAL A 68 -7.34 -14.53 -28.54
N VAL A 69 -8.39 -14.23 -29.29
CA VAL A 69 -8.94 -12.88 -29.38
C VAL A 69 -10.07 -12.74 -28.38
N VAL A 70 -9.96 -11.75 -27.51
CA VAL A 70 -11.01 -11.43 -26.52
C VAL A 70 -11.61 -10.08 -26.86
N ILE A 71 -12.92 -10.03 -27.03
CA ILE A 71 -13.69 -8.81 -27.28
C ILE A 71 -14.63 -8.60 -26.10
N ASP A 72 -14.50 -7.47 -25.42
CA ASP A 72 -15.34 -7.09 -24.29
C ASP A 72 -16.01 -5.73 -24.52
N PHE A 73 -17.33 -5.68 -24.34
CA PHE A 73 -18.14 -4.48 -24.50
C PHE A 73 -18.21 -3.68 -23.20
N ILE A 74 -17.06 -3.26 -22.67
CA ILE A 74 -16.88 -2.52 -21.40
C ILE A 74 -17.79 -1.29 -21.30
N GLY A 75 -18.08 -0.63 -22.40
CA GLY A 75 -18.81 0.63 -22.44
C GLY A 75 -20.23 0.62 -21.88
N ASN A 76 -20.79 -0.54 -21.59
CA ASN A 76 -22.17 -0.71 -21.16
C ASN A 76 -22.34 -1.00 -19.67
N TYR A 77 -21.26 -0.91 -18.85
CA TYR A 77 -21.26 -1.37 -17.48
C TYR A 77 -21.03 -0.25 -16.46
N ASN A 78 -21.66 -0.35 -15.30
CA ASN A 78 -21.50 0.62 -14.22
C ASN A 78 -20.14 0.49 -13.51
N ASN A 79 -19.50 -0.69 -13.58
CA ASN A 79 -18.24 -1.01 -12.91
C ASN A 79 -17.09 -1.25 -13.91
N ASN A 80 -16.96 -0.37 -14.89
CA ASN A 80 -15.98 -0.49 -15.98
C ASN A 80 -14.52 -0.58 -15.52
N TYR A 81 -14.21 -0.13 -14.30
CA TYR A 81 -12.87 -0.17 -13.72
C TYR A 81 -12.41 -1.59 -13.32
N LEU A 82 -13.32 -2.54 -13.15
CA LEU A 82 -12.97 -3.91 -12.73
C LEU A 82 -12.17 -4.68 -13.79
N ILE A 83 -12.38 -4.40 -15.07
CA ILE A 83 -11.71 -5.12 -16.16
C ILE A 83 -10.23 -4.75 -16.27
N PRO A 84 -9.83 -3.46 -16.31
CA PRO A 84 -8.43 -3.10 -16.21
C PRO A 84 -7.75 -3.63 -14.94
N VAL A 85 -8.47 -3.63 -13.82
CA VAL A 85 -8.00 -4.20 -12.56
C VAL A 85 -7.72 -5.71 -12.73
N ALA A 86 -8.60 -6.46 -13.36
CA ALA A 86 -8.41 -7.89 -13.62
C ALA A 86 -7.24 -8.17 -14.57
N LEU A 87 -7.04 -7.35 -15.60
CA LEU A 87 -5.99 -7.53 -16.61
C LEU A 87 -4.60 -7.15 -16.11
N TYR A 88 -4.49 -6.09 -15.31
CA TYR A 88 -3.21 -5.53 -14.88
C TYR A 88 -2.87 -5.80 -13.41
N GLY A 89 -3.72 -6.52 -12.71
CA GLY A 89 -3.68 -6.73 -11.27
C GLY A 89 -4.39 -5.60 -10.51
N ASN A 90 -5.07 -5.97 -9.45
CA ASN A 90 -5.66 -5.01 -8.56
C ASN A 90 -4.56 -4.42 -7.67
N THR A 91 -4.38 -3.13 -7.73
CA THR A 91 -3.34 -2.44 -6.98
C THR A 91 -3.92 -1.68 -5.78
N GLY A 92 -5.25 -1.67 -5.61
CA GLY A 92 -5.93 -0.82 -4.63
C GLY A 92 -5.65 0.68 -4.80
N ASP A 93 -4.91 1.02 -5.87
CA ASP A 93 -4.40 2.35 -6.17
C ASP A 93 -4.95 2.81 -7.53
N ARG A 94 -5.79 3.85 -7.48
CA ARG A 94 -6.43 4.44 -8.67
C ARG A 94 -5.40 4.90 -9.70
N ASP A 95 -4.30 5.45 -9.24
CA ASP A 95 -3.28 6.03 -10.11
C ASP A 95 -2.51 4.94 -10.85
N ARG A 96 -2.27 3.83 -10.17
CA ARG A 96 -1.65 2.67 -10.76
C ARG A 96 -2.58 2.00 -11.78
N ALA A 97 -3.87 1.94 -11.50
CA ALA A 97 -4.88 1.49 -12.45
C ALA A 97 -4.93 2.39 -13.70
N ARG A 98 -4.84 3.72 -13.53
CA ARG A 98 -4.74 4.68 -14.64
C ARG A 98 -3.50 4.46 -15.50
N LYS A 99 -2.32 4.32 -14.89
CA LYS A 99 -1.07 4.06 -15.61
C LYS A 99 -1.12 2.73 -16.37
N ASN A 100 -1.72 1.72 -15.78
CA ASN A 100 -1.88 0.44 -16.42
C ASN A 100 -2.79 0.50 -17.66
N LEU A 101 -3.83 1.33 -17.66
CA LEU A 101 -4.69 1.56 -18.84
C LEU A 101 -3.97 2.14 -20.06
N GLN A 102 -2.79 2.68 -19.88
CA GLN A 102 -1.98 3.23 -20.97
C GLN A 102 -1.05 2.19 -21.58
N ARG A 103 -0.84 1.06 -20.91
CA ARG A 103 -0.03 -0.03 -21.43
C ARG A 103 -0.76 -0.73 -22.57
N LYS A 104 -0.08 -0.84 -23.72
CA LYS A 104 -0.60 -1.54 -24.89
C LYS A 104 -0.29 -3.03 -24.90
N SER A 105 0.51 -3.51 -23.95
CA SER A 105 0.90 -4.92 -23.88
C SER A 105 1.13 -5.40 -22.46
N ILE A 106 0.82 -6.69 -22.23
CA ILE A 106 1.18 -7.44 -21.02
C ILE A 106 1.92 -8.70 -21.50
N GLY A 107 3.23 -8.76 -21.29
CA GLY A 107 4.04 -9.84 -21.83
C GLY A 107 3.92 -9.95 -23.35
N LEU A 108 3.46 -11.09 -23.86
CA LEU A 108 3.23 -11.36 -25.29
C LEU A 108 1.83 -10.93 -25.77
N SER A 109 0.96 -10.44 -24.88
CA SER A 109 -0.42 -10.08 -25.22
C SER A 109 -0.53 -8.58 -25.52
N SER A 110 -1.31 -8.22 -26.54
CA SER A 110 -1.66 -6.82 -26.83
C SER A 110 -3.06 -6.50 -26.31
N ILE A 111 -3.21 -5.29 -25.72
CA ILE A 111 -4.48 -4.80 -25.19
C ILE A 111 -4.77 -3.45 -25.85
N SER A 112 -5.98 -3.30 -26.37
CA SER A 112 -6.47 -2.06 -26.98
C SER A 112 -7.82 -1.69 -26.37
N PHE A 113 -7.97 -0.44 -25.96
CA PHE A 113 -9.24 0.12 -25.50
C PHE A 113 -9.78 1.13 -26.52
N ASP A 114 -11.06 1.02 -26.81
CA ASP A 114 -11.76 2.08 -27.53
C ASP A 114 -11.65 3.40 -26.74
N PRO A 115 -11.45 4.58 -27.40
CA PRO A 115 -11.30 5.85 -26.72
C PRO A 115 -12.45 6.21 -25.78
N ILE A 116 -13.70 5.94 -26.18
CA ILE A 116 -14.89 6.20 -25.36
C ILE A 116 -14.94 5.24 -24.17
N ALA A 117 -14.60 3.95 -24.38
CA ALA A 117 -14.51 2.98 -23.31
C ALA A 117 -13.41 3.38 -22.29
N LYS A 118 -12.25 3.84 -22.78
CA LYS A 118 -11.16 4.33 -21.93
C LYS A 118 -11.57 5.50 -21.06
N GLU A 119 -12.27 6.50 -21.63
CA GLU A 119 -12.78 7.65 -20.88
C GLU A 119 -13.78 7.21 -19.80
N ARG A 120 -14.70 6.31 -20.12
CA ARG A 120 -15.67 5.76 -19.15
C ARG A 120 -15.00 4.98 -18.03
N ILE A 121 -13.97 4.20 -18.34
CA ILE A 121 -13.17 3.50 -17.34
C ILE A 121 -12.50 4.50 -16.41
N LEU A 122 -11.85 5.53 -16.95
CA LEU A 122 -11.19 6.57 -16.14
C LEU A 122 -12.18 7.28 -15.22
N LYS A 123 -13.35 7.66 -15.74
CA LYS A 123 -14.42 8.25 -14.93
C LYS A 123 -14.93 7.30 -13.85
N SER A 124 -15.07 6.02 -14.17
CA SER A 124 -15.48 4.99 -13.22
C SER A 124 -14.42 4.78 -12.12
N LEU A 125 -13.14 4.83 -12.45
CA LEU A 125 -12.03 4.79 -11.49
C LEU A 125 -12.09 5.97 -10.49
N ASP A 126 -12.43 7.15 -10.97
CA ASP A 126 -12.51 8.36 -10.14
C ASP A 126 -13.67 8.34 -9.15
N THR A 127 -14.76 7.71 -9.52
CA THR A 127 -16.00 7.64 -8.71
C THR A 127 -16.14 6.35 -7.91
N ALA A 128 -15.28 5.34 -8.15
CA ALA A 128 -15.37 4.05 -7.47
C ALA A 128 -15.03 4.18 -5.98
N ASP A 129 -15.92 3.71 -5.12
CA ASP A 129 -15.60 3.47 -3.71
C ASP A 129 -14.99 2.07 -3.56
N TRP A 130 -13.66 2.02 -3.57
CA TRP A 130 -12.87 0.80 -3.38
C TRP A 130 -13.01 0.20 -2.00
N SER A 131 -13.49 1.00 -1.07
CA SER A 131 -13.63 0.66 0.33
C SER A 131 -15.07 0.38 0.73
N ASP A 132 -15.98 0.13 -0.23
CA ASP A 132 -17.36 -0.22 0.06
C ASP A 132 -17.43 -1.50 0.90
N MET A 133 -17.95 -1.37 2.11
CA MET A 133 -18.07 -2.47 3.06
C MET A 133 -18.87 -3.66 2.52
N LYS A 134 -19.83 -3.41 1.63
CA LYS A 134 -20.62 -4.49 1.02
C LYS A 134 -19.75 -5.33 0.08
N LYS A 135 -18.99 -4.68 -0.79
CA LYS A 135 -18.06 -5.35 -1.72
C LYS A 135 -16.98 -6.13 -0.97
N LEU A 136 -16.34 -5.50 0.03
CA LEU A 136 -15.34 -6.17 0.86
C LEU A 136 -15.92 -7.38 1.60
N SER A 137 -17.17 -7.30 2.05
CA SER A 137 -17.86 -8.41 2.71
C SER A 137 -18.17 -9.55 1.75
N GLU A 138 -18.50 -9.25 0.50
CA GLU A 138 -18.74 -10.26 -0.54
C GLU A 138 -17.43 -10.98 -0.90
N GLN A 139 -16.31 -10.25 -1.07
CA GLN A 139 -14.99 -10.83 -1.32
C GLN A 139 -14.52 -11.71 -0.15
N TYR A 140 -14.68 -11.24 1.08
CA TYR A 140 -14.39 -12.06 2.28
C TYR A 140 -15.20 -13.35 2.29
N ARG A 141 -16.54 -13.26 2.03
CA ARG A 141 -17.42 -14.41 2.00
C ARG A 141 -17.03 -15.42 0.94
N GLN A 142 -16.60 -14.96 -0.23
CA GLN A 142 -16.15 -15.83 -1.32
C GLN A 142 -14.91 -16.63 -0.92
N VAL A 143 -13.86 -15.95 -0.43
CA VAL A 143 -12.63 -16.61 0.02
C VAL A 143 -12.92 -17.57 1.19
N ARG A 144 -13.78 -17.15 2.12
CA ARG A 144 -14.24 -17.99 3.24
C ARG A 144 -14.94 -19.27 2.78
N TYR A 145 -15.81 -19.15 1.78
CA TYR A 145 -16.53 -20.29 1.22
C TYR A 145 -15.57 -21.29 0.56
N GLU A 146 -14.61 -20.79 -0.21
CA GLU A 146 -13.61 -21.64 -0.89
C GLU A 146 -12.70 -22.37 0.11
N LEU A 147 -12.35 -21.72 1.20
CA LEU A 147 -11.46 -22.29 2.23
C LEU A 147 -12.17 -23.14 3.29
N GLY A 148 -13.47 -22.96 3.50
CA GLY A 148 -14.21 -23.63 4.56
C GLY A 148 -13.80 -23.22 5.99
N ARG A 149 -13.05 -22.11 6.15
CA ARG A 149 -12.56 -21.55 7.41
C ARG A 149 -12.50 -20.03 7.37
N ILE A 150 -12.14 -19.41 8.49
CA ILE A 150 -11.82 -17.97 8.51
C ILE A 150 -10.64 -17.72 7.58
N PRO A 151 -10.79 -16.86 6.54
CA PRO A 151 -9.66 -16.40 5.74
C PRO A 151 -8.69 -15.60 6.60
N MET A 152 -7.41 -15.84 6.46
CA MET A 152 -6.37 -15.00 7.02
C MET A 152 -5.99 -13.90 6.02
N LEU A 153 -5.31 -12.83 6.45
CA LEU A 153 -4.84 -11.77 5.53
C LEU A 153 -3.95 -12.33 4.42
N THR A 154 -3.15 -13.35 4.73
CA THR A 154 -2.33 -14.05 3.74
C THR A 154 -3.18 -14.75 2.67
N ASP A 155 -4.32 -15.36 3.05
CA ASP A 155 -5.26 -15.94 2.08
C ASP A 155 -5.88 -14.85 1.20
N ILE A 156 -6.32 -13.75 1.82
CA ILE A 156 -6.85 -12.58 1.10
C ILE A 156 -5.79 -11.99 0.16
N TYR A 157 -4.54 -11.92 0.60
CA TYR A 157 -3.42 -11.44 -0.20
C TYR A 157 -3.16 -12.33 -1.44
N ASN A 158 -3.19 -13.64 -1.27
CA ASN A 158 -3.02 -14.59 -2.36
C ASN A 158 -4.17 -14.52 -3.37
N TYR A 159 -5.36 -14.17 -2.91
CA TYR A 159 -6.53 -13.94 -3.74
C TYR A 159 -6.43 -12.59 -4.46
N ASP A 160 -6.13 -11.53 -3.75
CA ASP A 160 -5.97 -10.17 -4.26
C ASP A 160 -5.05 -9.34 -3.34
N PRO A 161 -3.79 -9.08 -3.75
CA PRO A 161 -2.81 -8.36 -2.93
C PRO A 161 -3.21 -6.96 -2.49
N SER A 162 -4.20 -6.34 -3.11
CA SER A 162 -4.65 -4.99 -2.75
C SER A 162 -5.67 -4.95 -1.61
N LEU A 163 -6.31 -6.08 -1.32
CA LEU A 163 -7.41 -6.13 -0.35
C LEU A 163 -6.98 -6.13 1.11
N PRO A 164 -5.87 -6.75 1.53
CA PRO A 164 -5.54 -6.91 2.95
C PRO A 164 -5.57 -5.60 3.73
N TYR A 165 -4.89 -4.57 3.22
CA TYR A 165 -4.87 -3.26 3.86
C TYR A 165 -6.25 -2.59 3.87
N THR A 166 -6.96 -2.65 2.75
CA THR A 166 -8.30 -2.05 2.61
C THR A 166 -9.30 -2.68 3.59
N ILE A 167 -9.28 -4.02 3.71
CA ILE A 167 -10.14 -4.75 4.64
C ILE A 167 -9.77 -4.44 6.10
N ALA A 168 -8.49 -4.51 6.45
CA ALA A 168 -8.02 -4.25 7.81
C ALA A 168 -8.30 -2.81 8.26
N SER A 169 -8.16 -1.82 7.35
CA SER A 169 -8.39 -0.40 7.64
C SER A 169 -9.86 0.00 7.77
N LYS A 170 -10.81 -0.87 7.35
CA LYS A 170 -12.26 -0.59 7.49
C LYS A 170 -12.78 -0.68 8.91
N ARG A 171 -12.03 -1.31 9.78
CA ARG A 171 -12.30 -1.45 11.22
C ARG A 171 -11.05 -1.05 11.99
N SER A 172 -11.02 -1.37 13.28
CA SER A 172 -9.84 -1.16 14.12
C SER A 172 -8.63 -1.95 13.58
N ASN A 173 -8.87 -3.21 13.20
CA ASN A 173 -7.89 -4.14 12.62
C ASN A 173 -8.62 -5.28 11.90
N TYR A 174 -7.88 -6.25 11.37
CA TYR A 174 -8.47 -7.36 10.63
C TYR A 174 -9.30 -8.30 11.52
N LEU A 175 -8.91 -8.55 12.77
CA LEU A 175 -9.70 -9.39 13.69
C LEU A 175 -11.08 -8.78 13.97
N ASP A 176 -11.15 -7.46 14.17
CA ASP A 176 -12.43 -6.76 14.35
C ASP A 176 -13.31 -6.87 13.09
N PHE A 177 -12.70 -6.77 11.90
CA PHE A 177 -13.42 -7.01 10.65
C PHE A 177 -13.99 -8.43 10.59
N VAL A 178 -13.18 -9.47 10.86
CA VAL A 178 -13.57 -10.89 10.86
C VAL A 178 -14.73 -11.11 11.82
N ARG A 179 -14.62 -10.69 13.08
CA ARG A 179 -15.69 -10.80 14.09
C ARG A 179 -16.99 -10.17 13.64
N SER A 180 -16.89 -8.98 13.04
CA SER A 180 -18.07 -8.30 12.48
C SER A 180 -18.74 -9.09 11.36
N ARG A 181 -17.96 -9.78 10.50
CA ARG A 181 -18.50 -10.58 9.39
C ARG A 181 -19.10 -11.89 9.87
N GLU A 182 -18.38 -12.65 10.70
CA GLU A 182 -18.88 -13.90 11.27
C GLU A 182 -20.21 -13.68 12.04
N LYS A 183 -20.26 -12.65 12.88
CA LYS A 183 -21.50 -12.26 13.57
C LYS A 183 -22.66 -11.90 12.63
N SER A 184 -22.35 -11.28 11.47
CA SER A 184 -23.34 -10.96 10.45
C SER A 184 -23.89 -12.20 9.74
N LEU A 185 -23.01 -13.17 9.46
CA LEU A 185 -23.37 -14.43 8.80
C LEU A 185 -24.29 -15.29 9.69
N GLY A 186 -24.01 -15.37 11.00
CA GLY A 186 -24.83 -16.11 11.96
C GLY A 186 -26.25 -15.52 12.17
N LYS A 187 -26.45 -14.23 11.84
CA LYS A 187 -27.75 -13.55 11.96
C LYS A 187 -28.56 -13.50 10.66
N GLY A 188 -27.99 -13.97 9.54
CA GLY A 188 -28.63 -13.94 8.23
C GLY A 188 -29.86 -14.87 8.13
N LYS A 189 -30.75 -14.62 7.14
CA LYS A 189 -31.93 -15.46 6.88
C LYS A 189 -31.62 -16.93 6.59
N HIS A 190 -30.39 -17.23 6.21
CA HIS A 190 -29.91 -18.58 5.83
C HIS A 190 -29.01 -19.24 6.88
N HIS A 191 -28.84 -18.66 8.08
CA HIS A 191 -28.04 -19.21 9.19
C HIS A 191 -26.82 -20.00 8.70
N GLU A 192 -25.82 -19.29 8.15
CA GLU A 192 -24.56 -19.93 7.78
C GLU A 192 -23.80 -20.34 9.06
N ALA A 193 -23.09 -21.48 9.02
CA ALA A 193 -22.21 -21.86 10.11
C ALA A 193 -21.16 -20.76 10.35
N THR A 194 -20.98 -20.35 11.60
CA THR A 194 -20.01 -19.34 11.98
C THR A 194 -18.78 -20.01 12.59
N PHE A 195 -17.65 -19.32 12.51
CA PHE A 195 -16.41 -19.73 13.16
C PHE A 195 -16.06 -18.81 14.34
N GLU A 196 -17.03 -18.01 14.82
CA GLU A 196 -16.81 -17.05 15.91
C GLU A 196 -16.33 -17.73 17.20
N ASP A 197 -16.84 -18.94 17.48
CA ASP A 197 -16.47 -19.75 18.65
C ASP A 197 -14.99 -20.22 18.61
N GLN A 198 -14.33 -20.13 17.46
CA GLN A 198 -12.90 -20.46 17.33
C GLN A 198 -11.98 -19.29 17.70
N LEU A 199 -12.54 -18.10 17.93
CA LEU A 199 -11.81 -16.88 18.22
C LEU A 199 -11.87 -16.58 19.73
N GLU A 200 -10.74 -16.75 20.40
CA GLU A 200 -10.59 -16.35 21.80
C GLU A 200 -10.73 -14.82 21.94
N PRO A 201 -11.29 -14.33 23.05
CA PRO A 201 -11.30 -12.91 23.34
C PRO A 201 -9.88 -12.35 23.40
N VAL A 202 -9.67 -11.15 22.89
CA VAL A 202 -8.42 -10.39 23.04
C VAL A 202 -8.63 -9.24 24.01
N THR A 203 -7.60 -8.86 24.72
CA THR A 203 -7.61 -7.69 25.60
C THR A 203 -7.58 -6.38 24.77
N ASP A 204 -7.95 -5.27 25.38
CA ASP A 204 -7.88 -3.96 24.73
C ASP A 204 -6.45 -3.61 24.26
N VAL A 205 -5.44 -4.06 24.99
CA VAL A 205 -4.03 -3.84 24.63
C VAL A 205 -3.65 -4.69 23.41
N GLU A 206 -4.06 -5.95 23.36
CA GLU A 206 -3.83 -6.82 22.19
C GLU A 206 -4.55 -6.30 20.95
N ASP A 207 -5.80 -5.83 21.09
CA ASP A 207 -6.54 -5.21 19.98
C ASP A 207 -5.83 -3.94 19.47
N ALA A 208 -5.32 -3.11 20.38
CA ALA A 208 -4.59 -1.90 20.04
C ALA A 208 -3.24 -2.21 19.35
N ILE A 209 -2.54 -3.29 19.74
CA ILE A 209 -1.34 -3.76 19.04
C ILE A 209 -1.69 -4.26 17.63
N LEU A 210 -2.77 -5.02 17.45
CA LEU A 210 -3.25 -5.44 16.13
C LEU A 210 -3.58 -4.23 15.25
N LYS A 211 -4.13 -3.17 15.82
CA LYS A 211 -4.37 -1.91 15.12
C LYS A 211 -3.07 -1.24 14.67
N MET A 212 -2.07 -1.15 15.54
CA MET A 212 -0.74 -0.64 15.19
C MET A 212 -0.14 -1.45 14.05
N ALA A 213 -0.18 -2.78 14.13
CA ALA A 213 0.32 -3.65 13.09
C ALA A 213 -0.41 -3.46 11.75
N ALA A 214 -1.74 -3.30 11.76
CA ALA A 214 -2.53 -3.05 10.56
C ALA A 214 -2.20 -1.69 9.92
N GLU A 215 -1.91 -0.65 10.70
CA GLU A 215 -1.62 0.68 10.19
C GLU A 215 -0.16 0.86 9.74
N LEU A 216 0.81 0.28 10.45
CA LEU A 216 2.23 0.56 10.23
C LEU A 216 3.00 -0.60 9.59
N LEU A 217 2.66 -1.85 9.89
CA LEU A 217 3.37 -3.03 9.39
C LEU A 217 2.74 -3.59 8.12
N LEU A 218 1.41 -3.73 8.09
CA LEU A 218 0.68 -4.31 6.96
C LEU A 218 0.93 -3.61 5.62
N PRO A 219 1.06 -2.27 5.53
CA PRO A 219 1.35 -1.59 4.26
C PRO A 219 2.70 -1.96 3.64
N GLY A 220 3.65 -2.49 4.41
CA GLY A 220 4.95 -2.94 3.92
C GLY A 220 5.84 -1.83 3.36
N LEU A 221 5.70 -0.58 3.85
CA LEU A 221 6.42 0.57 3.29
C LEU A 221 7.90 0.60 3.67
N ARG A 222 8.26 0.04 4.83
CA ARG A 222 9.64 -0.03 5.33
C ARG A 222 9.94 -1.45 5.82
N PRO A 223 11.02 -2.08 5.36
CA PRO A 223 11.35 -3.46 5.74
C PRO A 223 11.87 -3.60 7.17
N HIS A 224 12.42 -2.54 7.77
CA HIS A 224 13.15 -2.59 9.02
C HIS A 224 12.33 -3.17 10.16
N GLU A 225 11.15 -2.62 10.48
CA GLU A 225 10.29 -3.13 11.55
C GLU A 225 9.84 -4.58 11.27
N LEU A 226 9.56 -4.88 9.99
CA LEU A 226 9.09 -6.19 9.57
C LEU A 226 10.17 -7.27 9.77
N VAL A 227 11.39 -7.01 9.31
CA VAL A 227 12.51 -7.95 9.44
C VAL A 227 12.92 -8.10 10.90
N ILE A 228 13.03 -7.00 11.67
CA ILE A 228 13.35 -7.06 13.10
C ILE A 228 12.35 -7.94 13.84
N LEU A 229 11.04 -7.72 13.65
CA LEU A 229 10.02 -8.54 14.29
C LEU A 229 10.04 -9.99 13.78
N ALA A 230 10.27 -10.21 12.48
CA ALA A 230 10.37 -11.56 11.93
C ALA A 230 11.52 -12.35 12.55
N GLN A 231 12.69 -11.72 12.72
CA GLN A 231 13.84 -12.34 13.36
C GLN A 231 13.59 -12.63 14.85
N LEU A 232 12.99 -11.70 15.58
CA LEU A 232 12.72 -11.87 17.01
C LEU A 232 11.55 -12.82 17.31
N CYS A 233 10.57 -12.92 16.40
CA CYS A 233 9.40 -13.79 16.60
C CYS A 233 9.60 -15.23 16.15
N HIS A 234 10.63 -15.58 15.39
CA HIS A 234 11.01 -16.91 14.87
C HIS A 234 9.91 -17.73 14.15
N PHE A 235 8.62 -17.46 14.38
CA PHE A 235 7.49 -18.21 13.82
C PHE A 235 6.95 -17.65 12.49
N VAL A 236 7.52 -16.55 12.00
CA VAL A 236 7.01 -15.87 10.79
C VAL A 236 7.40 -16.61 9.50
N SER A 237 8.41 -17.48 9.57
CA SER A 237 8.91 -18.24 8.42
C SER A 237 8.15 -19.54 8.14
N GLU A 238 7.33 -20.03 9.06
CA GLU A 238 6.63 -21.31 8.94
C GLU A 238 5.23 -21.14 8.33
N ARG A 239 4.73 -22.15 7.62
CA ARG A 239 3.38 -22.14 7.04
C ARG A 239 2.33 -22.11 8.14
N LEU A 240 1.24 -21.36 7.92
CA LEU A 240 0.10 -21.24 8.85
C LEU A 240 -0.62 -22.57 9.13
N ASP A 241 -0.39 -23.61 8.28
CA ASP A 241 -1.03 -24.92 8.43
C ASP A 241 -0.34 -25.82 9.48
N ASP A 242 0.88 -25.49 9.86
CA ASP A 242 1.57 -26.21 10.93
C ASP A 242 1.21 -25.52 12.25
N ASP A 243 0.74 -26.31 13.21
CA ASP A 243 0.47 -25.87 14.57
C ASP A 243 1.60 -24.99 15.08
N VAL A 244 1.32 -23.70 15.28
CA VAL A 244 2.25 -22.81 15.98
C VAL A 244 2.60 -23.51 17.28
N PRO A 245 3.90 -23.76 17.57
CA PRO A 245 4.30 -24.59 18.70
C PRO A 245 3.52 -24.19 19.96
N GLN A 246 2.91 -25.17 20.65
CA GLN A 246 2.14 -24.92 21.88
C GLN A 246 3.00 -24.26 22.97
N HIS A 247 4.32 -24.29 22.82
CA HIS A 247 5.32 -23.70 23.71
C HIS A 247 6.18 -22.68 22.93
N TRP A 248 5.58 -21.58 22.50
CA TRP A 248 6.37 -20.48 21.99
C TRP A 248 7.05 -19.75 23.15
N SER A 249 8.36 -19.57 23.07
CA SER A 249 9.15 -18.76 24.01
C SER A 249 9.84 -17.64 23.25
N ALA A 250 9.99 -16.48 23.88
CA ALA A 250 10.83 -15.42 23.35
C ALA A 250 12.24 -15.95 23.09
N GLY A 251 12.74 -15.75 21.87
CA GLY A 251 14.08 -16.15 21.49
C GLY A 251 15.17 -15.42 22.28
N SER A 252 16.41 -15.85 22.09
CA SER A 252 17.59 -15.15 22.64
C SER A 252 17.68 -13.74 22.02
N PRO A 253 18.24 -12.75 22.75
CA PRO A 253 18.50 -11.44 22.19
C PRO A 253 19.38 -11.53 20.94
N ILE A 254 19.05 -10.72 19.92
CA ILE A 254 19.77 -10.65 18.64
C ILE A 254 20.54 -9.32 18.60
N GLY A 255 21.79 -9.37 18.17
CA GLY A 255 22.67 -8.22 18.08
C GLY A 255 22.23 -7.23 16.99
N ARG A 256 22.49 -5.93 17.21
CA ARG A 256 22.20 -4.87 16.24
C ARG A 256 22.75 -5.16 14.85
N SER A 257 24.01 -5.58 14.76
CA SER A 257 24.67 -5.88 13.48
C SER A 257 23.97 -7.02 12.74
N GLU A 258 23.60 -8.07 13.45
CA GLU A 258 22.91 -9.23 12.87
C GLU A 258 21.53 -8.85 12.30
N LEU A 259 20.76 -8.02 13.02
CA LEU A 259 19.48 -7.49 12.51
C LEU A 259 19.65 -6.59 11.29
N LEU A 260 20.67 -5.72 11.27
CA LEU A 260 21.00 -4.89 10.12
C LEU A 260 21.41 -5.73 8.91
N ASP A 261 22.21 -6.77 9.12
CA ASP A 261 22.64 -7.65 8.04
C ASP A 261 21.47 -8.47 7.48
N ALA A 262 20.53 -8.89 8.32
CA ALA A 262 19.29 -9.52 7.87
C ALA A 262 18.46 -8.59 6.99
N ILE A 263 18.32 -7.30 7.37
CA ILE A 263 17.61 -6.28 6.56
C ILE A 263 18.31 -6.10 5.21
N ARG A 264 19.62 -5.89 5.19
CA ARG A 264 20.42 -5.67 3.98
C ARG A 264 20.41 -6.88 3.05
N THR A 265 20.40 -8.09 3.62
CA THR A 265 20.36 -9.33 2.84
C THR A 265 19.01 -9.52 2.17
N GLU A 266 17.91 -9.30 2.89
CA GLU A 266 16.58 -9.51 2.35
C GLU A 266 16.12 -8.35 1.43
N PHE A 267 16.53 -7.12 1.75
CA PHE A 267 16.16 -5.90 1.02
C PHE A 267 17.39 -5.05 0.67
N PRO A 268 18.25 -5.50 -0.26
CA PRO A 268 19.51 -4.83 -0.58
C PRO A 268 19.35 -3.42 -1.19
N GLN A 269 18.14 -3.09 -1.66
CA GLN A 269 17.82 -1.75 -2.20
C GLN A 269 17.27 -0.80 -1.14
N SER A 270 17.04 -1.27 0.10
CA SER A 270 16.58 -0.40 1.18
C SER A 270 17.72 0.42 1.76
N ASP A 271 17.37 1.54 2.38
CA ASP A 271 18.33 2.34 3.16
C ASP A 271 18.69 1.62 4.46
N GLY A 272 19.76 0.81 4.42
CA GLY A 272 20.27 0.06 5.57
C GLY A 272 21.13 0.91 6.52
N SER A 273 20.85 2.22 6.66
CA SER A 273 21.57 3.11 7.56
C SER A 273 21.19 2.90 9.02
N ASP A 274 22.10 3.30 9.92
CA ASP A 274 21.83 3.32 11.36
C ASP A 274 20.64 4.22 11.72
N THR A 275 20.44 5.31 10.99
CA THR A 275 19.31 6.23 11.17
C THR A 275 17.97 5.54 10.95
N GLN A 276 17.84 4.76 9.87
CA GLN A 276 16.62 4.01 9.58
C GLN A 276 16.39 2.89 10.61
N PHE A 277 17.46 2.22 11.02
CA PHE A 277 17.37 1.19 12.05
C PHE A 277 16.91 1.77 13.40
N ASP A 278 17.53 2.88 13.85
CA ASP A 278 17.15 3.52 15.12
C ASP A 278 15.71 4.03 15.10
N SER A 279 15.28 4.59 13.98
CA SER A 279 13.88 4.98 13.80
C SER A 279 12.93 3.78 13.86
N ALA A 280 13.30 2.64 13.27
CA ALA A 280 12.48 1.43 13.34
C ALA A 280 12.39 0.88 14.77
N ILE A 281 13.50 0.86 15.50
CA ILE A 281 13.50 0.50 16.92
C ILE A 281 12.62 1.44 17.72
N SER A 282 12.67 2.76 17.48
CA SER A 282 11.83 3.72 18.19
C SER A 282 10.32 3.50 17.95
N VAL A 283 9.94 3.00 16.78
CA VAL A 283 8.54 2.58 16.51
C VAL A 283 8.19 1.32 17.31
N LEU A 284 9.10 0.35 17.38
CA LEU A 284 8.86 -0.94 18.02
C LEU A 284 8.93 -0.89 19.54
N ASP A 285 9.73 0.03 20.11
CA ASP A 285 9.81 0.28 21.55
C ASP A 285 8.84 1.38 22.02
N TYR A 286 8.03 1.92 21.10
CA TYR A 286 7.01 2.95 21.31
C TYR A 286 7.54 4.33 21.69
N SER A 287 8.84 4.55 21.72
CA SER A 287 9.43 5.89 21.98
C SER A 287 9.19 6.88 20.84
N TYR A 288 8.84 6.39 19.65
CA TYR A 288 8.47 7.18 18.48
C TYR A 288 7.15 7.95 18.68
N PHE A 289 6.17 7.33 19.34
CA PHE A 289 4.81 7.84 19.39
C PHE A 289 4.63 8.98 20.40
N THR A 290 3.77 9.95 20.04
CA THR A 290 3.23 10.92 20.99
C THR A 290 2.29 10.22 21.99
N GLY A 291 2.03 10.84 23.15
CA GLY A 291 1.15 10.27 24.18
C GLY A 291 -0.20 9.78 23.65
N PRO A 292 -0.94 10.58 22.83
CA PRO A 292 -2.20 10.13 22.23
C PRO A 292 -2.06 8.88 21.35
N ASN A 293 -1.05 8.81 20.49
CA ASN A 293 -0.84 7.64 19.64
C ASN A 293 -0.27 6.46 20.41
N CYS A 294 0.59 6.69 21.39
CA CYS A 294 1.06 5.66 22.30
C CYS A 294 -0.13 4.96 23.00
N ASN A 295 -1.07 5.71 23.55
CA ASN A 295 -2.30 5.18 24.16
C ASN A 295 -3.22 4.48 23.12
N ARG A 296 -3.35 5.06 21.92
CA ARG A 296 -4.13 4.50 20.83
C ARG A 296 -3.65 3.12 20.40
N PHE A 297 -2.34 2.86 20.52
CA PHE A 297 -1.69 1.60 20.18
C PHE A 297 -1.41 0.71 21.39
N GLY A 298 -2.04 0.98 22.54
CA GLY A 298 -2.01 0.13 23.73
C GLY A 298 -0.87 0.40 24.69
N ASN A 299 -0.01 1.39 24.42
CA ASN A 299 1.14 1.77 25.27
C ASN A 299 1.99 0.56 25.71
N GLN A 300 2.20 -0.41 24.80
CA GLN A 300 2.92 -1.64 25.06
C GLN A 300 4.04 -1.82 24.04
N PRO A 301 5.31 -1.57 24.42
CA PRO A 301 6.46 -1.87 23.58
C PRO A 301 6.47 -3.32 23.09
N LEU A 302 6.85 -3.53 21.84
CA LEU A 302 7.02 -4.86 21.26
C LEU A 302 8.44 -5.37 21.43
N VAL A 303 9.42 -4.47 21.41
CA VAL A 303 10.86 -4.76 21.48
C VAL A 303 11.48 -3.99 22.64
N GLU A 304 12.51 -4.54 23.24
CA GLU A 304 13.34 -3.86 24.23
C GLU A 304 14.83 -4.11 23.96
N ALA A 305 15.64 -3.10 24.24
CA ALA A 305 17.08 -3.19 24.17
C ALA A 305 17.64 -3.85 25.44
N VAL A 306 18.64 -4.71 25.27
CA VAL A 306 19.37 -5.36 26.37
C VAL A 306 20.87 -5.14 26.21
N ASN A 307 21.56 -4.91 27.31
CA ASN A 307 23.01 -4.78 27.29
C ASN A 307 23.63 -6.19 27.12
N SER A 308 24.32 -6.42 26.05
CA SER A 308 25.05 -7.67 25.83
C SER A 308 26.39 -7.62 26.58
N THR A 309 26.55 -8.44 27.58
CA THR A 309 27.79 -8.57 28.38
C THR A 309 28.88 -9.39 27.66
N GLY A 310 28.86 -9.53 26.36
CA GLY A 310 29.76 -10.45 25.64
C GLY A 310 30.35 -9.95 24.31
N THR A 311 29.97 -8.78 23.81
CA THR A 311 30.48 -8.23 22.56
C THR A 311 30.95 -6.79 22.77
N GLU A 312 32.13 -6.46 22.25
CA GLU A 312 32.64 -5.08 22.24
C GLU A 312 31.57 -4.14 21.65
N ASN A 313 30.97 -3.30 22.50
CA ASN A 313 29.99 -2.23 22.17
C ASN A 313 28.67 -2.66 21.49
N GLY A 314 28.09 -3.83 21.77
CA GLY A 314 26.89 -4.29 21.06
C GLY A 314 25.60 -4.22 21.89
N THR A 315 24.69 -3.31 21.52
CA THR A 315 23.29 -3.38 21.94
C THR A 315 22.63 -4.57 21.24
N ALA A 316 21.96 -5.43 22.01
CA ALA A 316 21.10 -6.49 21.49
C ALA A 316 19.63 -6.14 21.74
N TYR A 317 18.74 -6.77 21.00
CA TYR A 317 17.30 -6.57 21.10
C TYR A 317 16.59 -7.89 21.29
N ARG A 318 15.51 -7.86 22.05
CA ARG A 318 14.59 -9.00 22.21
C ARG A 318 13.16 -8.52 22.21
N LEU A 319 12.21 -9.45 22.12
CA LEU A 319 10.82 -9.11 22.39
C LEU A 319 10.66 -8.63 23.83
N ASN A 320 9.85 -7.59 24.03
CA ASN A 320 9.46 -7.17 25.36
C ASN A 320 8.74 -8.31 26.08
N SER A 321 9.06 -8.58 27.34
CA SER A 321 8.57 -9.73 28.08
C SER A 321 7.05 -9.83 28.11
N ARG A 322 6.36 -8.71 28.37
CA ARG A 322 4.90 -8.66 28.41
C ARG A 322 4.26 -8.92 27.04
N PHE A 323 4.85 -8.39 25.98
CA PHE A 323 4.39 -8.70 24.61
C PHE A 323 4.61 -10.17 24.26
N ALA A 324 5.74 -10.73 24.66
CA ALA A 324 6.03 -12.14 24.49
C ALA A 324 5.00 -13.02 25.23
N ASP A 325 4.64 -12.66 26.47
CA ASP A 325 3.61 -13.36 27.25
C ASP A 325 2.23 -13.30 26.56
N MET A 326 1.84 -12.17 25.99
CA MET A 326 0.60 -12.03 25.21
C MET A 326 0.59 -12.99 24.02
N LEU A 327 1.68 -13.07 23.26
CA LEU A 327 1.82 -14.00 22.15
C LEU A 327 1.79 -15.47 22.61
N ALA A 328 2.35 -15.79 23.78
CA ALA A 328 2.35 -17.13 24.33
C ALA A 328 0.97 -17.58 24.82
N THR A 329 0.22 -16.69 25.46
CA THR A 329 -1.00 -17.03 26.18
C THR A 329 -2.27 -16.92 25.32
N ASN A 330 -2.35 -15.97 24.37
CA ASN A 330 -3.54 -15.76 23.54
C ASN A 330 -3.30 -16.25 22.11
N ARG A 331 -3.89 -17.39 21.75
CA ARG A 331 -3.74 -18.00 20.42
C ARG A 331 -4.31 -17.10 19.32
N THR A 332 -5.48 -16.51 19.52
CA THR A 332 -6.11 -15.62 18.52
C THR A 332 -5.25 -14.39 18.25
N PHE A 333 -4.78 -13.72 19.30
CA PHE A 333 -3.86 -12.59 19.16
C PHE A 333 -2.61 -12.97 18.37
N ARG A 334 -1.94 -14.07 18.76
CA ARG A 334 -0.72 -14.57 18.11
C ARG A 334 -0.92 -14.83 16.63
N ILE A 335 -1.99 -15.54 16.24
CA ILE A 335 -2.26 -15.91 14.84
C ILE A 335 -2.51 -14.64 14.01
N PHE A 336 -3.34 -13.72 14.47
CA PHE A 336 -3.68 -12.50 13.73
C PHE A 336 -2.49 -11.52 13.64
N PHE A 337 -1.68 -11.44 14.69
CA PHE A 337 -0.45 -10.65 14.66
C PHE A 337 0.58 -11.24 13.66
N ALA A 338 0.84 -12.55 13.74
CA ALA A 338 1.75 -13.23 12.83
C ALA A 338 1.31 -13.12 11.36
N ASP A 339 0.03 -13.30 11.10
CA ASP A 339 -0.54 -13.17 9.75
C ASP A 339 -0.43 -11.73 9.21
N THR A 340 -0.69 -10.73 10.06
CA THR A 340 -0.49 -9.31 9.69
C THR A 340 0.98 -9.04 9.34
N LEU A 341 1.91 -9.55 10.12
CA LEU A 341 3.35 -9.39 9.90
C LEU A 341 3.80 -10.09 8.60
N ARG A 342 3.36 -11.33 8.35
CA ARG A 342 3.64 -12.08 7.11
C ARG A 342 3.11 -11.36 5.88
N THR A 343 1.87 -10.90 5.95
CA THR A 343 1.24 -10.16 4.84
C THR A 343 1.96 -8.83 4.59
N GLY A 344 2.35 -8.11 5.64
CA GLY A 344 3.16 -6.89 5.53
C GLY A 344 4.52 -7.17 4.89
N MET A 345 5.16 -8.29 5.23
CA MET A 345 6.42 -8.73 4.62
C MET A 345 6.23 -9.06 3.13
N ALA A 346 5.13 -9.75 2.76
CA ALA A 346 4.80 -10.05 1.38
C ALA A 346 4.56 -8.75 0.57
N ASN A 347 3.79 -7.81 1.11
CA ASN A 347 3.60 -6.48 0.52
C ASN A 347 4.93 -5.75 0.31
N CYS A 348 5.81 -5.78 1.32
CA CYS A 348 7.12 -5.15 1.22
C CYS A 348 7.96 -5.77 0.09
N ARG A 349 8.04 -7.09 0.03
CA ARG A 349 8.75 -7.80 -1.05
C ARG A 349 8.21 -7.46 -2.43
N ASP A 350 6.89 -7.34 -2.57
CA ASP A 350 6.27 -6.96 -3.84
C ASP A 350 6.60 -5.52 -4.24
N ILE A 351 6.59 -4.58 -3.30
CA ILE A 351 7.00 -3.18 -3.55
C ILE A 351 8.43 -3.15 -4.11
N PHE A 352 9.37 -3.85 -3.48
CA PHE A 352 10.77 -3.88 -3.90
C PHE A 352 10.95 -4.64 -5.23
N ARG A 353 10.25 -5.76 -5.43
CA ARG A 353 10.28 -6.52 -6.69
C ARG A 353 9.75 -5.71 -7.86
N GLU A 354 8.66 -4.99 -7.68
CA GLU A 354 8.10 -4.14 -8.72
C GLU A 354 8.96 -2.93 -9.03
N ALA A 355 9.58 -2.32 -8.02
CA ALA A 355 10.55 -1.26 -8.23
C ALA A 355 11.74 -1.77 -9.07
N ALA A 356 12.28 -2.94 -8.73
CA ALA A 356 13.37 -3.56 -9.50
C ALA A 356 12.96 -3.88 -10.94
N ALA A 357 11.78 -4.48 -11.14
CA ALA A 357 11.26 -4.81 -12.46
C ALA A 357 11.04 -3.58 -13.36
N ARG A 358 10.76 -2.43 -12.76
CA ARG A 358 10.59 -1.14 -13.46
C ARG A 358 11.87 -0.33 -13.56
N GLN A 359 12.98 -0.85 -13.06
CA GLN A 359 14.24 -0.11 -12.92
C GLN A 359 14.08 1.21 -12.15
N GLN A 360 13.13 1.24 -11.21
CA GLN A 360 12.95 2.37 -10.31
C GLN A 360 13.96 2.24 -9.17
N VAL A 361 14.66 3.32 -8.88
CA VAL A 361 15.55 3.43 -7.74
C VAL A 361 14.81 4.13 -6.61
N PHE A 362 14.94 3.61 -5.39
CA PHE A 362 14.48 4.33 -4.20
C PHE A 362 15.30 5.60 -4.01
N ASP A 363 14.60 6.69 -3.75
CA ASP A 363 15.21 7.93 -3.29
C ASP A 363 15.11 7.96 -1.76
N HIS A 364 16.16 7.54 -1.06
CA HIS A 364 16.11 7.10 0.33
C HIS A 364 15.08 5.96 0.48
N MET A 365 13.98 6.17 1.19
CA MET A 365 12.91 5.19 1.34
C MET A 365 11.67 5.49 0.47
N PHE A 366 11.76 6.44 -0.47
CA PHE A 366 10.63 6.85 -1.29
C PHE A 366 10.75 6.36 -2.73
N LEU A 367 9.62 5.90 -3.27
CA LEU A 367 9.46 5.62 -4.69
C LEU A 367 8.74 6.78 -5.36
N TYR A 368 9.30 7.24 -6.47
CA TYR A 368 8.68 8.30 -7.27
C TYR A 368 7.25 7.93 -7.67
N GLU A 369 6.36 8.93 -7.69
CA GLU A 369 4.97 8.80 -8.11
C GLU A 369 4.10 7.93 -7.19
N ARG A 370 4.62 7.46 -6.07
CA ARG A 370 3.86 6.75 -5.05
C ARG A 370 3.28 7.73 -4.04
N LYS A 371 2.08 7.43 -3.53
CA LYS A 371 1.42 8.21 -2.49
C LYS A 371 1.84 7.76 -1.08
N TYR A 372 2.06 8.75 -0.21
CA TYR A 372 2.40 8.56 1.21
C TYR A 372 1.56 9.49 2.08
N SER A 373 1.18 9.04 3.28
CA SER A 373 0.64 9.93 4.31
C SER A 373 1.76 10.75 4.95
N MET A 374 1.43 11.87 5.59
CA MET A 374 2.43 12.66 6.33
C MET A 374 3.10 11.83 7.43
N ALA A 375 2.34 10.97 8.12
CA ALA A 375 2.88 10.10 9.17
C ALA A 375 3.89 9.07 8.60
N ASP A 376 3.59 8.47 7.44
CA ASP A 376 4.53 7.58 6.76
C ASP A 376 5.81 8.32 6.37
N VAL A 377 5.69 9.55 5.85
CA VAL A 377 6.86 10.33 5.42
C VAL A 377 7.82 10.59 6.56
N MET A 378 7.34 10.99 7.74
CA MET A 378 8.21 11.23 8.89
C MET A 378 8.98 9.97 9.28
N ARG A 379 8.28 8.84 9.35
CA ARG A 379 8.86 7.53 9.66
C ARG A 379 9.90 7.10 8.61
N LEU A 380 9.57 7.27 7.32
CA LEU A 380 10.46 6.91 6.20
C LEU A 380 11.65 7.87 6.06
N CYS A 381 11.56 9.11 6.55
CA CYS A 381 12.71 10.00 6.71
C CYS A 381 13.64 9.60 7.88
N GLY A 382 13.33 8.55 8.61
CA GLY A 382 14.16 8.06 9.71
C GLY A 382 14.01 8.84 11.02
N TRP A 383 12.92 9.61 11.19
CA TRP A 383 12.70 10.34 12.43
C TRP A 383 12.50 9.39 13.61
N LYS A 384 13.05 9.76 14.75
CA LYS A 384 12.92 9.00 16.01
C LYS A 384 11.67 9.37 16.81
N LYS A 385 10.95 10.42 16.40
CA LYS A 385 9.70 10.85 17.02
C LYS A 385 8.73 11.34 15.96
N GLU A 386 7.49 10.93 16.10
CA GLU A 386 6.41 11.44 15.24
C GLU A 386 6.08 12.90 15.56
N ASN A 387 5.50 13.57 14.58
CA ASN A 387 4.91 14.89 14.77
C ASN A 387 3.47 14.87 14.26
N THR A 388 2.60 15.66 14.88
CA THR A 388 1.20 15.72 14.45
C THR A 388 1.09 16.49 13.12
N PRO A 389 0.24 16.05 12.17
CA PRO A 389 0.05 16.75 10.90
C PRO A 389 -0.31 18.21 11.03
N GLN A 390 -1.01 18.60 12.11
CA GLN A 390 -1.37 19.98 12.42
C GLN A 390 -0.14 20.88 12.63
N ASN A 391 0.96 20.35 13.14
CA ASN A 391 2.20 21.09 13.35
C ASN A 391 3.06 21.17 12.10
N VAL A 392 2.82 20.32 11.09
CA VAL A 392 3.66 20.27 9.89
C VAL A 392 3.45 21.49 8.99
N GLY A 393 2.19 21.93 8.79
CA GLY A 393 1.85 23.18 8.10
C GLY A 393 2.65 23.47 6.84
N GLY A 394 2.74 22.51 5.90
CA GLY A 394 3.48 22.63 4.66
C GLY A 394 4.89 22.03 4.69
N TYR A 395 5.66 22.20 5.75
CA TYR A 395 6.98 21.56 5.92
C TYR A 395 7.38 21.48 7.40
N LEU A 396 8.34 20.61 7.68
CA LEU A 396 8.95 20.55 9.01
C LEU A 396 10.42 20.10 8.86
N LEU A 397 11.32 20.82 9.55
CA LEU A 397 12.76 20.48 9.57
C LEU A 397 13.05 19.56 10.75
N ASP A 398 13.60 18.40 10.49
CA ASP A 398 14.29 17.58 11.48
C ASP A 398 15.81 17.70 11.30
N LYS A 399 16.48 18.24 12.31
CA LYS A 399 17.93 18.49 12.27
C LYS A 399 18.74 17.24 12.59
N GLU A 400 18.14 16.25 13.26
CA GLU A 400 18.83 15.02 13.62
C GLU A 400 19.08 14.17 12.37
N THR A 401 18.07 14.08 11.52
CA THR A 401 18.16 13.33 10.24
C THR A 401 18.56 14.20 9.04
N ASN A 402 18.69 15.53 9.23
CA ASN A 402 18.90 16.49 8.15
C ASN A 402 17.86 16.39 7.03
N THR A 403 16.59 16.22 7.40
CA THR A 403 15.47 16.09 6.46
C THR A 403 14.45 17.20 6.65
N MET A 404 13.89 17.71 5.54
CA MET A 404 12.82 18.70 5.55
C MET A 404 11.75 18.35 4.51
N PRO A 405 10.87 17.39 4.77
CA PRO A 405 9.77 17.09 3.86
C PRO A 405 8.84 18.29 3.68
N ILE A 406 8.50 18.57 2.42
CA ILE A 406 7.58 19.63 2.02
C ILE A 406 6.30 19.00 1.49
N PHE A 407 5.15 19.49 1.97
CA PHE A 407 3.82 19.03 1.58
C PHE A 407 3.04 20.17 0.94
N VAL A 408 2.62 19.98 -0.32
CA VAL A 408 1.86 20.95 -1.09
C VAL A 408 0.48 20.39 -1.41
N LYS A 409 -0.57 21.15 -1.05
CA LYS A 409 -1.93 20.94 -1.54
C LYS A 409 -2.12 21.81 -2.76
N TYR A 410 -1.96 21.21 -3.93
CA TYR A 410 -1.99 21.95 -5.19
C TYR A 410 -3.40 22.39 -5.55
N ALA A 411 -3.57 23.70 -5.70
CA ALA A 411 -4.75 24.32 -6.29
C ALA A 411 -4.26 25.53 -7.09
N ALA A 412 -4.48 25.52 -8.37
CA ALA A 412 -4.03 26.62 -9.26
C ALA A 412 -4.69 27.94 -8.84
N SER A 413 -3.98 28.80 -8.11
CA SER A 413 -4.39 30.16 -7.77
C SER A 413 -3.20 31.10 -7.69
N GLN A 414 -3.44 32.40 -7.83
CA GLN A 414 -2.39 33.43 -7.92
C GLN A 414 -1.48 33.53 -6.69
N TYR A 415 -1.95 33.09 -5.51
CA TYR A 415 -1.24 33.19 -4.21
C TYR A 415 -0.91 31.82 -3.60
N GLU A 416 -0.95 30.76 -4.42
CA GLU A 416 -0.66 29.42 -4.00
C GLU A 416 0.59 28.88 -4.70
N ASP A 417 1.09 27.75 -4.21
CA ASP A 417 2.21 27.06 -4.82
C ASP A 417 1.84 26.64 -6.24
N GLU A 418 2.73 26.85 -7.21
CA GLU A 418 2.46 26.66 -8.62
C GLU A 418 3.62 25.98 -9.34
N PHE A 419 3.34 24.93 -10.10
CA PHE A 419 4.33 24.36 -11.00
C PHE A 419 4.61 25.31 -12.17
N LEU A 420 5.87 25.68 -12.35
CA LEU A 420 6.34 26.45 -13.49
C LEU A 420 6.75 25.54 -14.65
N SER A 421 7.21 24.35 -14.33
CA SER A 421 7.59 23.29 -15.26
C SER A 421 7.51 21.92 -14.56
N THR A 422 7.85 20.85 -15.26
CA THR A 422 8.00 19.52 -14.67
C THR A 422 9.11 19.44 -13.62
N GLN A 423 9.97 20.44 -13.50
CA GLN A 423 11.13 20.44 -12.61
C GLN A 423 11.18 21.63 -11.67
N GLU A 424 10.32 22.62 -11.84
CA GLU A 424 10.34 23.85 -11.05
C GLU A 424 8.95 24.17 -10.49
N MET A 425 8.94 24.55 -9.20
CA MET A 425 7.73 24.96 -8.48
C MET A 425 7.97 26.30 -7.78
N LYS A 426 7.09 27.26 -8.03
CA LYS A 426 6.94 28.46 -7.22
C LYS A 426 6.33 28.08 -5.88
N TYR A 427 7.01 28.39 -4.79
CA TYR A 427 6.66 27.92 -3.45
C TYR A 427 6.63 29.04 -2.43
N PHE A 428 5.59 29.07 -1.61
CA PHE A 428 5.41 30.02 -0.52
C PHE A 428 5.63 29.34 0.83
N SER A 429 6.48 29.93 1.65
CA SER A 429 6.71 29.45 3.02
C SER A 429 5.47 29.55 3.91
N LYS A 430 5.56 28.98 5.12
CA LYS A 430 4.62 29.27 6.20
C LYS A 430 4.55 30.77 6.49
N ASN A 431 3.41 31.21 7.03
CA ASN A 431 3.19 32.59 7.43
C ASN A 431 4.25 33.07 8.46
N GLY A 432 4.69 34.30 8.29
CA GLY A 432 5.68 34.93 9.16
C GLY A 432 7.13 34.46 8.93
N ARG A 433 7.40 33.65 7.90
CA ARG A 433 8.76 33.16 7.59
C ARG A 433 9.47 34.08 6.61
N THR A 434 10.76 34.27 6.88
CA THR A 434 11.68 35.09 6.08
C THR A 434 12.83 34.23 5.57
N PRO A 435 13.63 34.66 4.57
CA PRO A 435 14.84 33.93 4.17
C PRO A 435 15.84 33.70 5.29
N GLN A 436 15.74 34.46 6.40
CA GLN A 436 16.58 34.32 7.59
C GLN A 436 16.00 33.39 8.65
N SER A 437 14.81 32.84 8.44
CA SER A 437 14.23 31.84 9.34
C SER A 437 15.12 30.59 9.43
N PRO A 438 15.16 29.89 10.59
CA PRO A 438 16.11 28.80 10.82
C PRO A 438 16.07 27.69 9.76
N GLU A 439 14.91 27.32 9.29
CA GLU A 439 14.69 26.32 8.26
C GLU A 439 15.22 26.76 6.89
N PHE A 440 15.03 28.03 6.51
CA PHE A 440 15.61 28.56 5.26
C PHE A 440 17.12 28.72 5.35
N ARG A 441 17.64 29.19 6.49
CA ARG A 441 19.09 29.21 6.70
C ARG A 441 19.72 27.82 6.60
N TRP A 442 19.05 26.81 7.14
CA TRP A 442 19.48 25.43 7.00
C TRP A 442 19.40 24.99 5.55
N ALA A 443 18.27 25.19 4.85
CA ALA A 443 18.08 24.80 3.46
C ALA A 443 19.01 25.52 2.48
N LEU A 444 19.42 26.76 2.79
CA LEU A 444 20.30 27.56 1.94
C LEU A 444 21.79 27.37 2.29
N ASN A 445 22.09 26.72 3.42
CA ASN A 445 23.46 26.50 3.85
C ASN A 445 24.14 25.43 3.01
N GLY A 446 25.32 25.74 2.46
CA GLY A 446 26.14 24.79 1.74
C GLY A 446 25.60 24.39 0.37
N ILE A 447 24.71 25.19 -0.25
CA ILE A 447 24.25 24.93 -1.62
C ILE A 447 25.45 24.80 -2.56
N GLY A 448 25.52 23.63 -3.20
CA GLY A 448 26.61 23.25 -4.10
C GLY A 448 26.49 21.78 -4.52
N PRO A 449 27.50 21.24 -5.20
CA PRO A 449 27.42 19.87 -5.74
C PRO A 449 27.13 18.77 -4.71
N ASN A 450 27.52 18.98 -3.45
CA ASN A 450 27.36 18.01 -2.36
C ASN A 450 26.15 18.32 -1.44
N TRP A 451 25.33 19.32 -1.78
CA TRP A 451 24.23 19.73 -0.93
C TRP A 451 23.23 18.58 -0.65
N GLY A 452 22.89 17.81 -1.66
CA GLY A 452 22.00 16.65 -1.53
C GLY A 452 22.56 15.48 -0.69
N GLN A 453 23.88 15.48 -0.39
CA GLN A 453 24.49 14.48 0.50
C GLN A 453 24.28 14.83 1.99
N THR A 454 24.03 16.11 2.29
CA THR A 454 23.88 16.62 3.66
C THR A 454 22.46 17.13 3.95
N HIS A 455 21.64 17.26 2.92
CA HIS A 455 20.27 17.79 3.03
C HIS A 455 19.34 16.92 2.18
N PHE A 456 18.28 16.44 2.78
CA PHE A 456 17.23 15.74 2.05
C PHE A 456 15.90 16.49 2.21
N VAL A 457 15.42 17.07 1.12
CA VAL A 457 14.20 17.87 1.08
C VAL A 457 13.20 17.22 0.11
N PRO A 458 12.52 16.14 0.51
CA PRO A 458 11.55 15.47 -0.34
C PRO A 458 10.28 16.31 -0.51
N LEU A 459 9.79 16.42 -1.76
CA LEU A 459 8.59 17.14 -2.10
C LEU A 459 7.41 16.20 -2.33
N PHE A 460 6.34 16.46 -1.63
CA PHE A 460 5.09 15.71 -1.68
C PHE A 460 3.94 16.62 -2.12
N VAL A 461 3.22 16.22 -3.17
CA VAL A 461 2.15 17.02 -3.74
C VAL A 461 0.86 16.21 -3.81
N MET A 462 -0.24 16.84 -3.41
CA MET A 462 -1.59 16.28 -3.56
C MET A 462 -2.46 17.30 -4.28
N ARG A 463 -3.40 16.83 -5.11
CA ARG A 463 -4.46 17.71 -5.62
C ARG A 463 -5.44 18.02 -4.51
N LYS A 464 -5.91 19.25 -4.43
CA LYS A 464 -6.95 19.65 -3.48
C LYS A 464 -8.22 18.80 -3.61
N ALA A 465 -8.56 18.37 -4.83
CA ALA A 465 -9.68 17.46 -5.08
C ALA A 465 -9.52 16.06 -4.45
N GLU A 466 -8.29 15.66 -4.10
CA GLU A 466 -7.95 14.37 -3.50
C GLU A 466 -7.67 14.48 -1.99
N GLU A 467 -7.94 15.63 -1.37
CA GLU A 467 -7.65 15.90 0.05
C GLU A 467 -8.25 14.86 1.00
N ALA A 468 -9.41 14.30 0.67
CA ALA A 468 -10.06 13.26 1.46
C ALA A 468 -9.23 11.97 1.57
N GLU A 469 -8.29 11.71 0.66
CA GLU A 469 -7.41 10.54 0.72
C GLU A 469 -6.30 10.69 1.77
N GLY A 470 -5.94 11.92 2.13
CA GLY A 470 -4.89 12.23 3.11
C GLY A 470 -3.48 11.82 2.69
N LYS A 471 -3.26 11.52 1.40
CA LYS A 471 -1.99 11.04 0.85
C LYS A 471 -1.46 11.95 -0.24
N TYR A 472 -0.14 12.09 -0.31
CA TYR A 472 0.60 12.96 -1.22
C TYR A 472 1.48 12.13 -2.14
N TYR A 473 1.55 12.48 -3.41
CA TYR A 473 2.51 11.91 -4.35
C TYR A 473 3.93 12.36 -4.02
N TYR A 474 4.85 11.43 -3.93
CA TYR A 474 6.26 11.76 -3.94
C TYR A 474 6.70 12.15 -5.36
N VAL A 475 7.04 13.41 -5.57
CA VAL A 475 7.42 13.94 -6.89
C VAL A 475 8.93 14.10 -7.07
N GLY A 476 9.71 13.83 -6.03
CA GLY A 476 11.16 13.92 -6.02
C GLY A 476 11.68 14.78 -4.87
N HIS A 477 13.00 14.92 -4.76
CA HIS A 477 13.59 15.83 -3.80
C HIS A 477 14.04 17.13 -4.46
N VAL A 478 14.06 18.19 -3.67
CA VAL A 478 14.52 19.52 -4.06
C VAL A 478 16.04 19.52 -4.08
N ALA A 479 16.62 19.94 -5.19
CA ALA A 479 18.06 20.10 -5.36
C ALA A 479 18.53 21.53 -5.14
N ALA A 480 17.63 22.51 -5.25
CA ALA A 480 17.95 23.91 -5.01
C ALA A 480 16.70 24.72 -4.61
N PHE A 481 16.95 25.76 -3.81
CA PHE A 481 16.01 26.83 -3.52
C PHE A 481 16.52 28.10 -4.21
N ASP A 482 15.92 28.44 -5.33
CA ASP A 482 16.35 29.60 -6.11
C ASP A 482 15.57 30.85 -5.71
N ASN A 483 16.26 31.99 -5.73
CA ASN A 483 15.70 33.33 -5.51
C ASN A 483 14.78 33.49 -4.29
N PRO A 484 15.20 33.12 -3.07
CA PRO A 484 14.39 33.30 -1.87
C PRO A 484 14.17 34.80 -1.61
N GLN A 485 12.92 35.24 -1.71
CA GLN A 485 12.55 36.65 -1.57
C GLN A 485 11.47 36.80 -0.50
N LEU A 486 11.60 37.85 0.32
CA LEU A 486 10.54 38.26 1.23
C LEU A 486 9.41 38.90 0.42
N THR A 487 8.20 38.39 0.58
CA THR A 487 6.99 38.94 -0.04
C THR A 487 5.82 38.89 0.93
N THR A 488 4.67 39.28 0.50
CA THR A 488 3.41 39.21 1.27
C THR A 488 2.35 38.49 0.44
N LYS A 489 1.48 37.75 1.12
CA LYS A 489 0.26 37.20 0.54
C LYS A 489 -0.96 37.53 1.41
N PRO A 490 -2.19 37.46 0.88
CA PRO A 490 -3.40 37.62 1.69
C PRO A 490 -3.38 36.65 2.88
N ASP A 491 -3.87 37.10 4.03
CA ASP A 491 -4.11 36.21 5.16
C ASP A 491 -5.34 35.30 4.93
N ALA A 492 -5.61 34.40 5.86
CA ALA A 492 -6.74 33.48 5.79
C ALA A 492 -8.12 34.17 5.77
N SER A 493 -8.20 35.44 6.26
CA SER A 493 -9.43 36.26 6.24
C SER A 493 -9.63 37.02 4.93
N GLY A 494 -8.58 37.14 4.12
CA GLY A 494 -8.57 37.96 2.89
C GLY A 494 -8.57 39.46 3.14
N GLN A 495 -8.55 39.93 4.41
CA GLN A 495 -8.60 41.35 4.78
C GLN A 495 -7.24 41.92 5.15
N GLY A 496 -6.25 41.06 5.40
CA GLY A 496 -4.89 41.44 5.75
C GLY A 496 -3.84 40.82 4.84
N SER A 497 -2.56 41.10 5.12
CA SER A 497 -1.43 40.47 4.44
C SER A 497 -0.44 39.91 5.44
N VAL A 498 0.12 38.75 5.12
CA VAL A 498 1.14 38.06 5.93
C VAL A 498 2.46 37.99 5.16
N LYS A 499 3.56 38.17 5.90
CA LYS A 499 4.91 38.00 5.34
C LYS A 499 5.18 36.53 5.07
N VAL A 500 5.75 36.21 3.92
CA VAL A 500 6.18 34.88 3.51
C VAL A 500 7.47 34.96 2.70
N THR A 501 8.19 33.85 2.63
CA THR A 501 9.31 33.71 1.69
C THR A 501 8.79 33.02 0.43
N LEU A 502 8.97 33.67 -0.71
CA LEU A 502 8.76 33.09 -2.02
C LEU A 502 10.09 32.50 -2.50
N SER A 503 10.09 31.27 -2.98
CA SER A 503 11.27 30.61 -3.57
C SER A 503 10.84 29.80 -4.78
N ILE A 504 11.78 29.53 -5.69
CA ILE A 504 11.62 28.52 -6.73
C ILE A 504 12.30 27.25 -6.23
N LEU A 505 11.51 26.20 -6.02
CA LEU A 505 12.02 24.87 -5.74
C LEU A 505 12.41 24.22 -7.06
N ARG A 506 13.66 23.82 -7.19
CA ARG A 506 14.13 23.04 -8.33
C ARG A 506 14.32 21.59 -7.91
N LEU A 507 13.62 20.68 -8.58
CA LEU A 507 13.73 19.24 -8.35
C LEU A 507 15.02 18.68 -8.96
N ALA A 508 15.59 17.66 -8.32
CA ALA A 508 16.76 16.95 -8.82
C ALA A 508 16.50 16.26 -10.17
N ARG A 509 15.25 15.91 -10.44
CA ARG A 509 14.80 15.34 -11.71
C ARG A 509 13.39 15.83 -12.07
N PRO A 510 13.04 15.85 -13.38
CA PRO A 510 11.69 16.22 -13.78
C PRO A 510 10.65 15.19 -13.31
N ILE A 511 9.46 15.68 -13.01
CA ILE A 511 8.27 14.87 -12.73
C ILE A 511 7.87 14.17 -14.03
N ASP A 512 7.39 12.93 -13.90
CA ASP A 512 6.79 12.22 -15.03
C ASP A 512 5.70 13.08 -15.72
N PRO A 513 5.69 13.20 -17.06
CA PRO A 513 4.77 14.09 -17.76
C PRO A 513 3.29 13.76 -17.54
N GLU A 514 2.95 12.52 -17.22
CA GLU A 514 1.56 12.12 -16.98
C GLU A 514 1.14 12.51 -15.58
N LEU A 515 1.99 12.23 -14.57
CA LEU A 515 1.75 12.69 -13.21
C LEU A 515 1.68 14.22 -13.17
N TYR A 516 2.58 14.91 -13.88
CA TYR A 516 2.56 16.37 -13.97
C TYR A 516 1.20 16.87 -14.49
N ARG A 517 0.73 16.33 -15.63
CA ARG A 517 -0.59 16.69 -16.20
C ARG A 517 -1.73 16.40 -15.23
N HIS A 518 -1.65 15.28 -14.50
CA HIS A 518 -2.64 14.94 -13.49
C HIS A 518 -2.64 15.95 -12.33
N LEU A 519 -1.48 16.38 -11.85
CA LEU A 519 -1.36 17.31 -10.74
C LEU A 519 -1.85 18.72 -11.09
N VAL A 520 -1.61 19.19 -12.32
CA VAL A 520 -1.97 20.55 -12.75
C VAL A 520 -3.36 20.67 -13.40
N SER A 521 -4.04 19.53 -13.66
CA SER A 521 -5.43 19.51 -14.17
C SER A 521 -6.42 19.69 -13.01
#